data_b03ed2852dd9a74de713876507f2bfcc
#
_entry.id   b03ed2852dd9a74de713876507f2bfcc
#
_cell.length_a   1.000
_cell.length_b   1.000
_cell.length_c   1.000
_cell.angle_alpha   90.00
_cell.angle_beta   90.00
_cell.angle_gamma   90.00
#
_symmetry.space_group_name_H-M   'P 1'
#
loop_
_entity.id
_entity.type
_entity.pdbx_description
1 polymer ?
#
loop_
_entity_poly.entity_id
_entity_poly.type
_entity_poly.pdbx_seq_one_letter_code
_entity_poly.pdbx_strand_id
1 'polypeptide(L)'
;MVELLEARGHAVTRFGRAADEDEAWGPTAVRVARAVAARDADLGVVCCWTGTGVSIAANKVPGVRAALCTDAETARGARRWNDANVLALSLRLTSEEIAKEILDAWLGEGYGGGEDASLAAVTDAEKAR
;
A
#
# COMPACT_ATOMS: atom_id res chain seq x y z
N MET A 1 -5.94 12.25 -1.81
CA MET A 1 -4.96 11.33 -1.13
C MET A 1 -3.66 12.02 -0.79
N VAL A 2 -3.04 12.71 -1.73
CA VAL A 2 -1.79 13.44 -1.47
C VAL A 2 -1.97 14.47 -0.35
N GLU A 3 -3.00 15.28 -0.44
CA GLU A 3 -3.30 16.31 0.59
C GLU A 3 -3.52 15.68 1.96
N LEU A 4 -4.18 14.51 2.02
CA LEU A 4 -4.43 13.82 3.29
C LEU A 4 -3.14 13.33 3.92
N LEU A 5 -2.20 12.83 3.13
CA LEU A 5 -0.90 12.38 3.61
C LEU A 5 -0.03 13.56 4.06
N GLU A 6 0.02 14.62 3.27
CA GLU A 6 0.78 15.82 3.61
C GLU A 6 0.25 16.49 4.88
N ALA A 7 -1.07 16.53 5.04
CA ALA A 7 -1.71 17.06 6.26
C ALA A 7 -1.33 16.26 7.51
N ARG A 8 -0.92 15.00 7.35
CA ARG A 8 -0.47 14.12 8.43
C ARG A 8 1.05 14.13 8.63
N GLY A 9 1.75 15.07 7.98
CA GLY A 9 3.17 15.29 8.18
C GLY A 9 4.10 14.42 7.32
N HIS A 10 3.57 13.78 6.27
CA HIS A 10 4.37 12.93 5.41
C HIS A 10 4.87 13.69 4.17
N ALA A 11 6.11 13.45 3.78
CA ALA A 11 6.64 13.87 2.49
C ALA A 11 6.15 12.88 1.44
N VAL A 12 5.55 13.37 0.36
CA VAL A 12 4.92 12.53 -0.65
C VAL A 12 5.66 12.64 -1.98
N THR A 13 6.14 11.50 -2.48
CA THR A 13 6.62 11.37 -3.86
C THR A 13 5.46 10.83 -4.70
N ARG A 14 5.17 11.49 -5.82
CA ARG A 14 4.01 11.19 -6.66
C ARG A 14 4.44 10.40 -7.90
N PHE A 15 3.61 9.45 -8.29
CA PHE A 15 3.81 8.64 -9.49
C PHE A 15 2.51 8.58 -10.29
N GLY A 16 2.62 8.43 -11.60
CA GLY A 16 1.47 8.26 -12.46
C GLY A 16 0.56 9.48 -12.48
N ARG A 17 -0.74 9.26 -12.42
CA ARG A 17 -1.73 10.34 -12.51
C ARG A 17 -1.61 11.34 -11.36
N ALA A 18 -1.16 10.92 -10.20
CA ALA A 18 -0.90 11.82 -9.09
C ALA A 18 0.25 12.82 -9.40
N ALA A 19 1.12 12.48 -10.34
CA ALA A 19 2.21 13.32 -10.83
C ALA A 19 1.88 13.95 -12.19
N ASP A 20 0.61 13.94 -12.61
CA ASP A 20 0.14 14.40 -13.93
C ASP A 20 0.79 13.65 -15.10
N GLU A 21 1.16 12.40 -14.88
CA GLU A 21 1.70 11.51 -15.91
C GLU A 21 0.56 10.68 -16.51
N ASP A 22 0.56 10.51 -17.83
CA ASP A 22 -0.37 9.63 -18.52
C ASP A 22 0.16 8.19 -18.48
N GLU A 23 0.06 7.58 -17.32
CA GLU A 23 0.55 6.23 -17.06
C GLU A 23 -0.58 5.36 -16.54
N ALA A 24 -0.69 4.13 -17.07
CA ALA A 24 -1.68 3.17 -16.63
C ALA A 24 -1.39 2.68 -15.20
N TRP A 25 -2.41 2.11 -14.57
CA TRP A 25 -2.34 1.66 -13.17
C TRP A 25 -1.26 0.60 -12.91
N GLY A 26 -1.04 -0.32 -13.86
CA GLY A 26 -0.07 -1.40 -13.70
C GLY A 26 1.36 -0.89 -13.55
N PRO A 27 1.90 -0.17 -14.55
CA PRO A 27 3.23 0.43 -14.42
C PRO A 27 3.38 1.35 -13.21
N THR A 28 2.36 2.16 -12.91
CA THR A 28 2.38 3.06 -11.76
C THR A 28 2.53 2.29 -10.46
N ALA A 29 1.71 1.24 -10.26
CA ALA A 29 1.77 0.43 -9.05
C ALA A 29 3.12 -0.26 -8.88
N VAL A 30 3.71 -0.76 -9.97
CA VAL A 30 5.03 -1.38 -9.95
C VAL A 30 6.12 -0.36 -9.55
N ARG A 31 6.05 0.88 -10.07
CA ARG A 31 7.00 1.94 -9.71
C ARG A 31 6.91 2.29 -8.22
N VAL A 32 5.70 2.46 -7.68
CA VAL A 32 5.50 2.71 -6.25
C VAL A 32 6.07 1.55 -5.43
N ALA A 33 5.74 0.33 -5.80
CA ALA A 33 6.21 -0.86 -5.09
C ALA A 33 7.74 -0.95 -5.09
N ARG A 34 8.37 -0.68 -6.23
CA ARG A 34 9.84 -0.67 -6.33
C ARG A 34 10.49 0.40 -5.45
N ALA A 35 9.87 1.57 -5.34
CA ALA A 35 10.36 2.63 -4.46
C ALA A 35 10.32 2.19 -3.00
N VAL A 36 9.26 1.50 -2.59
CA VAL A 36 9.13 0.95 -1.23
C VAL A 36 10.16 -0.18 -1.00
N ALA A 37 10.29 -1.09 -1.95
CA ALA A 37 11.25 -2.20 -1.85
C ALA A 37 12.69 -1.70 -1.77
N ALA A 38 13.03 -0.63 -2.49
CA ALA A 38 14.36 -0.02 -2.48
C ALA A 38 14.59 0.92 -1.28
N ARG A 39 13.58 1.11 -0.43
CA ARG A 39 13.60 2.01 0.72
C ARG A 39 13.79 3.48 0.35
N ASP A 40 13.43 3.86 -0.87
CA ASP A 40 13.31 5.26 -1.29
C ASP A 40 12.07 5.89 -0.66
N ALA A 41 11.10 5.07 -0.28
CA ALA A 41 9.94 5.43 0.50
C ALA A 41 9.73 4.39 1.61
N ASP A 42 9.18 4.81 2.75
CA ASP A 42 8.89 3.92 3.86
C ASP A 42 7.63 3.10 3.61
N LEU A 43 6.61 3.72 3.02
CA LEU A 43 5.30 3.15 2.74
C LEU A 43 4.83 3.62 1.37
N GLY A 44 3.97 2.85 0.73
CA GLY A 44 3.34 3.22 -0.52
C GLY A 44 1.82 3.23 -0.41
N VAL A 45 1.19 4.04 -1.27
CA VAL A 45 -0.26 4.05 -1.46
C VAL A 45 -0.55 3.98 -2.95
N VAL A 46 -1.35 3.00 -3.36
CA VAL A 46 -1.75 2.81 -4.74
C VAL A 46 -3.27 2.74 -4.86
N CYS A 47 -3.81 3.33 -5.89
CA CYS A 47 -5.26 3.40 -6.11
C CYS A 47 -5.59 3.03 -7.55
N CYS A 48 -6.69 2.33 -7.74
CA CYS A 48 -7.33 2.21 -9.04
C CYS A 48 -8.84 2.04 -8.81
N TRP A 49 -9.61 1.89 -9.89
CA TRP A 49 -11.07 1.87 -9.76
C TRP A 49 -11.57 0.83 -8.75
N THR A 50 -11.01 -0.38 -8.77
CA THR A 50 -11.40 -1.46 -7.83
C THR A 50 -10.37 -1.72 -6.74
N GLY A 51 -9.14 -1.22 -6.89
CA GLY A 51 -8.02 -1.50 -5.99
C GLY A 51 -7.37 -2.86 -6.20
N THR A 52 -8.02 -3.76 -6.92
CA THR A 52 -7.51 -5.13 -7.11
C THR A 52 -6.30 -5.20 -8.03
N GLY A 53 -6.34 -4.51 -9.16
CA GLY A 53 -5.22 -4.52 -10.12
C GLY A 53 -3.94 -3.95 -9.53
N VAL A 54 -4.01 -2.80 -8.87
CA VAL A 54 -2.83 -2.19 -8.24
C VAL A 54 -2.28 -3.04 -7.10
N SER A 55 -3.16 -3.75 -6.36
CA SER A 55 -2.74 -4.68 -5.32
C SER A 55 -1.96 -5.87 -5.90
N ILE A 56 -2.49 -6.47 -6.96
CA ILE A 56 -1.84 -7.58 -7.65
C ILE A 56 -0.47 -7.13 -8.20
N ALA A 57 -0.44 -6.01 -8.91
CA ALA A 57 0.79 -5.48 -9.51
C ALA A 57 1.86 -5.20 -8.46
N ALA A 58 1.51 -4.52 -7.39
CA ALA A 58 2.45 -4.19 -6.32
C ALA A 58 3.00 -5.46 -5.66
N ASN A 59 2.17 -6.47 -5.44
CA ASN A 59 2.60 -7.72 -4.81
C ASN A 59 3.52 -8.58 -5.68
N LYS A 60 3.69 -8.26 -6.95
CA LYS A 60 4.68 -8.95 -7.80
C LYS A 60 6.10 -8.47 -7.56
N VAL A 61 6.29 -7.37 -6.86
CA VAL A 61 7.61 -6.83 -6.55
C VAL A 61 8.13 -7.48 -5.26
N PRO A 62 9.27 -8.17 -5.29
CA PRO A 62 9.83 -8.77 -4.07
C PRO A 62 10.06 -7.73 -2.97
N GLY A 63 9.72 -8.09 -1.73
CA GLY A 63 9.83 -7.20 -0.58
C GLY A 63 8.59 -6.34 -0.35
N VAL A 64 7.59 -6.40 -1.21
CA VAL A 64 6.35 -5.64 -1.08
C VAL A 64 5.21 -6.54 -0.57
N ARG A 65 4.50 -6.04 0.43
CA ARG A 65 3.28 -6.64 0.95
C ARG A 65 2.19 -5.59 0.82
N ALA A 66 1.48 -5.63 -0.30
CA ALA A 66 0.38 -4.71 -0.60
C ALA A 66 -0.93 -5.28 -0.08
N ALA A 67 -1.67 -4.48 0.62
CA ALA A 67 -2.96 -4.86 1.19
C ALA A 67 -4.08 -3.97 0.65
N LEU A 68 -5.08 -4.59 0.03
CA LEU A 68 -6.30 -3.92 -0.39
C LEU A 68 -7.19 -3.74 0.85
N CYS A 69 -7.40 -2.50 1.25
CA CYS A 69 -8.18 -2.18 2.44
C CYS A 69 -9.43 -1.39 2.08
N THR A 70 -10.55 -1.77 2.68
CA THR A 70 -11.86 -1.16 2.46
C THR A 70 -12.38 -0.43 3.70
N ASP A 71 -11.74 -0.61 4.85
CA ASP A 71 -12.08 0.04 6.11
C ASP A 71 -10.86 0.15 7.03
N ALA A 72 -11.02 0.88 8.13
CA ALA A 72 -9.94 1.13 9.09
C ALA A 72 -9.46 -0.15 9.78
N GLU A 73 -10.35 -1.06 10.15
CA GLU A 73 -9.97 -2.31 10.81
C GLU A 73 -9.13 -3.20 9.91
N THR A 74 -9.47 -3.30 8.63
CA THR A 74 -8.68 -4.05 7.64
C THR A 74 -7.29 -3.42 7.50
N ALA A 75 -7.20 -2.10 7.45
CA ALA A 75 -5.93 -1.38 7.36
C ALA A 75 -5.06 -1.61 8.61
N ARG A 76 -5.67 -1.57 9.79
CA ARG A 76 -4.99 -1.82 11.05
C ARG A 76 -4.43 -3.24 11.09
N GLY A 77 -5.24 -4.22 10.71
CA GLY A 77 -4.82 -5.63 10.65
C GLY A 77 -3.73 -5.88 9.63
N ALA A 78 -3.80 -5.24 8.47
CA ALA A 78 -2.77 -5.36 7.44
C ALA A 78 -1.39 -4.92 7.97
N ARG A 79 -1.35 -3.83 8.70
CA ARG A 79 -0.11 -3.35 9.33
C ARG A 79 0.31 -4.27 10.47
N ARG A 80 -0.61 -4.53 11.38
CA ARG A 80 -0.32 -5.23 12.64
C ARG A 80 0.06 -6.70 12.44
N TRP A 81 -0.64 -7.40 11.55
CA TRP A 81 -0.48 -8.85 11.36
C TRP A 81 0.29 -9.22 10.12
N ASN A 82 0.20 -8.45 9.07
CA ASN A 82 0.80 -8.78 7.78
C ASN A 82 2.06 -7.99 7.46
N ASP A 83 2.44 -7.05 8.31
CA ASP A 83 3.55 -6.13 8.07
C ASP A 83 3.46 -5.52 6.66
N ALA A 84 2.24 -5.12 6.28
CA ALA A 84 2.00 -4.55 4.96
C ALA A 84 2.71 -3.20 4.85
N ASN A 85 3.30 -2.95 3.69
CA ASN A 85 4.05 -1.72 3.41
C ASN A 85 3.51 -0.94 2.21
N VAL A 86 2.52 -1.47 1.52
CA VAL A 86 1.79 -0.77 0.47
C VAL A 86 0.29 -0.90 0.72
N LEU A 87 -0.40 0.23 0.74
CA LEU A 87 -1.85 0.29 0.88
C LEU A 87 -2.48 0.41 -0.51
N ALA A 88 -3.38 -0.49 -0.84
CA ALA A 88 -4.15 -0.41 -2.08
C ALA A 88 -5.59 -0.01 -1.77
N LEU A 89 -6.13 0.92 -2.53
CA LEU A 89 -7.47 1.47 -2.32
C LEU A 89 -8.32 1.38 -3.59
N SER A 90 -9.60 1.10 -3.38
CA SER A 90 -10.63 1.13 -4.42
C SER A 90 -11.24 2.52 -4.50
N LEU A 91 -11.13 3.17 -5.65
CA LEU A 91 -11.74 4.49 -5.84
C LEU A 91 -13.26 4.43 -5.83
N ARG A 92 -13.83 3.31 -6.29
CA ARG A 92 -15.29 3.18 -6.32
C ARG A 92 -15.92 2.94 -4.94
N LEU A 93 -15.17 2.32 -4.01
CA LEU A 93 -15.69 1.95 -2.68
C LEU A 93 -15.28 2.93 -1.58
N THR A 94 -14.26 3.75 -1.82
CA THR A 94 -13.64 4.56 -0.77
C THR A 94 -14.06 6.01 -0.89
N SER A 95 -14.96 6.45 0.00
CA SER A 95 -15.29 7.86 0.14
C SER A 95 -14.13 8.61 0.79
N GLU A 96 -14.15 9.94 0.74
CA GLU A 96 -13.12 10.74 1.39
C GLU A 96 -13.06 10.47 2.90
N GLU A 97 -14.20 10.34 3.56
CA GLU A 97 -14.25 10.06 5.00
C GLU A 97 -13.68 8.68 5.33
N ILE A 98 -14.02 7.67 4.55
CA ILE A 98 -13.46 6.32 4.72
C ILE A 98 -11.94 6.33 4.46
N ALA A 99 -11.49 7.08 3.45
CA ALA A 99 -10.06 7.22 3.17
C ALA A 99 -9.30 7.81 4.37
N LYS A 100 -9.85 8.82 5.02
CA LYS A 100 -9.26 9.40 6.23
C LYS A 100 -9.15 8.38 7.35
N GLU A 101 -10.20 7.61 7.59
CA GLU A 101 -10.22 6.56 8.61
C GLU A 101 -9.18 5.47 8.31
N ILE A 102 -9.11 5.04 7.05
CA ILE A 102 -8.13 4.04 6.61
C ILE A 102 -6.71 4.55 6.81
N LEU A 103 -6.42 5.79 6.39
CA LEU A 103 -5.09 6.37 6.53
C LEU A 103 -4.66 6.51 7.99
N ASP A 104 -5.55 6.97 8.85
CA ASP A 104 -5.23 7.11 10.27
C ASP A 104 -4.92 5.76 10.90
N ALA A 105 -5.67 4.72 10.57
CA ALA A 105 -5.43 3.36 11.05
C ALA A 105 -4.11 2.80 10.48
N TRP A 106 -3.88 2.98 9.17
CA TRP A 106 -2.67 2.52 8.50
C TRP A 106 -1.40 3.16 9.05
N LEU A 107 -1.41 4.49 9.16
CA LEU A 107 -0.24 5.25 9.61
C LEU A 107 -0.01 5.13 11.11
N GLY A 108 -1.05 4.85 11.89
CA GLY A 108 -0.98 4.73 13.35
C GLY A 108 -0.57 3.34 13.85
N GLU A 109 -0.36 2.38 12.95
CA GLU A 109 -0.07 1.00 13.33
C GLU A 109 1.24 0.52 12.70
N GLY A 110 1.87 -0.49 13.32
CA GLY A 110 3.04 -1.17 12.81
C GLY A 110 2.95 -2.65 13.13
N TYR A 111 3.94 -3.43 12.69
CA TYR A 111 3.95 -4.87 12.94
C TYR A 111 3.94 -5.15 14.45
N GLY A 112 2.93 -5.92 14.88
CA GLY A 112 2.73 -6.24 16.29
C GLY A 112 3.45 -7.50 16.79
N GLY A 113 4.14 -8.21 15.90
CA GLY A 113 4.77 -9.49 16.22
C GLY A 113 3.78 -10.66 16.21
N GLY A 114 4.30 -11.86 16.38
CA GLY A 114 3.50 -13.07 16.47
C GLY A 114 3.15 -13.74 15.15
N GLU A 115 3.49 -13.14 14.02
CA GLU A 115 3.19 -13.67 12.69
C GLU A 115 4.44 -14.00 11.85
N ASP A 116 5.60 -14.09 12.50
CA ASP A 116 6.87 -14.25 11.80
C ASP A 116 6.90 -15.48 10.89
N ALA A 117 6.32 -16.59 11.30
CA ALA A 117 6.28 -17.82 10.50
C ALA A 117 5.47 -17.63 9.20
N SER A 118 4.33 -16.97 9.28
CA SER A 118 3.51 -16.69 8.11
C SER A 118 4.20 -15.69 7.17
N LEU A 119 4.83 -14.66 7.72
CA LEU A 119 5.57 -13.68 6.93
C LEU A 119 6.81 -14.31 6.26
N ALA A 120 7.50 -15.22 6.95
CA ALA A 120 8.60 -15.98 6.36
C ALA A 120 8.13 -16.82 5.17
N ALA A 121 6.96 -17.44 5.26
CA ALA A 121 6.39 -18.21 4.16
C ALA A 121 6.12 -17.33 2.93
N VAL A 122 5.63 -16.10 3.13
CA VAL A 122 5.41 -15.13 2.06
C VAL A 122 6.76 -14.77 1.39
N THR A 123 7.77 -14.48 2.18
CA THR A 123 9.12 -14.16 1.67
C THR A 123 9.73 -15.34 0.91
N ASP A 124 9.58 -16.55 1.42
CA ASP A 124 10.10 -17.76 0.76
C ASP A 124 9.40 -18.01 -0.57
N ALA A 125 8.11 -17.74 -0.66
CA ALA A 125 7.35 -17.86 -1.91
C ALA A 125 7.88 -16.89 -2.99
N GLU A 126 8.32 -15.70 -2.61
CA GLU A 126 8.96 -14.75 -3.54
C GLU A 126 10.26 -15.34 -4.13
N LYS A 127 11.07 -15.98 -3.30
CA LYS A 127 12.36 -16.55 -3.70
C LYS A 127 12.20 -17.75 -4.63
N ALA A 128 11.08 -18.43 -4.58
CA ALA A 128 10.80 -19.62 -5.39
C ALA A 128 10.43 -19.31 -6.85
N ARG A 129 10.29 -18.04 -7.22
CA ARG A 129 9.94 -17.62 -8.58
C ARG A 129 11.13 -17.67 -9.52
#